data_3145d624efc2702e4db0cb6bf019b9a2
#
_entry.id   3145d624efc2702e4db0cb6bf019b9a2
#
_cell.length_a   1.000
_cell.length_b   1.000
_cell.length_c   1.000
_cell.angle_alpha   90.00
_cell.angle_beta   90.00
_cell.angle_gamma   90.00
#
_symmetry.space_group_name_H-M   'P 1'
#
loop_
_entity.id
_entity.type
_entity.pdbx_description
1 polymer ?
#
loop_
_entity_poly.entity_id
_entity_poly.type
_entity_poly.pdbx_seq_one_letter_code
_entity_poly.pdbx_strand_id
1 'polypeptide(L)'
;SFYATGLTDEKMRGQLRGFQASLNEYGDEDKSIPKDWFDAFTRLRKLLEGDKVDREPVNNKTVILLDELPWMDTAKSDFKSALDYFWNSWASAQEDLVLIACGSATSWIITNLLTDKKGFHNRVTRRIHLAPFSLAECEKLFEFNDIVMPRNQMIESYMVFGGIPHYLNLLDQRLSLAQNINELCFKEYGYLHNEYYNLFHSLYDK
;
A
#
# COMPACT_ATOMS: atom_id res chain seq x y z
N SER A 1 -6.89 -13.88 6.51
CA SER A 1 -5.97 -12.87 5.91
C SER A 1 -5.37 -11.99 6.98
N PHE A 2 -4.21 -11.39 6.74
CA PHE A 2 -3.52 -10.47 7.67
C PHE A 2 -3.08 -9.21 6.92
N TYR A 3 -3.28 -8.05 7.52
CA TYR A 3 -2.86 -6.75 6.97
C TYR A 3 -2.03 -5.97 7.98
N ALA A 4 -0.92 -5.39 7.53
CA ALA A 4 -0.17 -4.41 8.29
C ALA A 4 0.43 -3.36 7.35
N THR A 5 0.55 -2.12 7.83
CA THR A 5 1.12 -1.00 7.06
C THR A 5 2.31 -0.37 7.79
N GLY A 6 3.31 0.04 7.02
CA GLY A 6 4.39 0.87 7.52
C GLY A 6 3.89 2.27 7.91
N LEU A 7 4.49 2.87 8.91
CA LEU A 7 4.14 4.19 9.43
C LEU A 7 5.16 5.23 8.96
N THR A 8 4.68 6.33 8.41
CA THR A 8 5.53 7.47 8.01
C THR A 8 6.30 8.03 9.20
N ASP A 9 7.58 8.35 8.99
CA ASP A 9 8.47 9.04 9.95
C ASP A 9 8.65 8.35 11.32
N GLU A 10 8.23 7.09 11.43
CA GLU A 10 8.41 6.33 12.66
C GLU A 10 9.70 5.52 12.66
N LYS A 11 10.31 5.43 13.86
CA LYS A 11 11.47 4.56 14.12
C LYS A 11 11.00 3.10 14.30
N MET A 12 11.96 2.16 14.31
CA MET A 12 11.70 0.73 14.50
C MET A 12 10.65 0.41 15.59
N ARG A 13 10.74 1.06 16.76
CA ARG A 13 9.80 0.81 17.86
C ARG A 13 8.37 1.23 17.52
N GLY A 14 8.19 2.34 16.79
CA GLY A 14 6.88 2.78 16.31
C GLY A 14 6.31 1.81 15.28
N GLN A 15 7.15 1.36 14.34
CA GLN A 15 6.78 0.35 13.35
C GLN A 15 6.33 -0.96 14.03
N LEU A 16 7.10 -1.45 15.00
CA LEU A 16 6.75 -2.66 15.76
C LEU A 16 5.47 -2.51 16.58
N ARG A 17 5.20 -1.31 17.11
CA ARG A 17 3.93 -1.01 17.80
C ARG A 17 2.74 -1.04 16.82
N GLY A 18 2.89 -0.48 15.62
CA GLY A 18 1.88 -0.57 14.57
C GLY A 18 1.62 -2.02 14.15
N PHE A 19 2.68 -2.78 13.94
CA PHE A 19 2.58 -4.20 13.60
C PHE A 19 1.92 -5.03 14.72
N GLN A 20 2.25 -4.74 16.00
CA GLN A 20 1.60 -5.37 17.14
C GLN A 20 0.10 -5.07 17.19
N ALA A 21 -0.31 -3.83 16.88
CA ALA A 21 -1.72 -3.49 16.83
C ALA A 21 -2.45 -4.34 15.77
N SER A 22 -1.87 -4.50 14.58
CA SER A 22 -2.40 -5.41 13.57
C SER A 22 -2.46 -6.87 14.07
N LEU A 23 -1.40 -7.39 14.69
CA LEU A 23 -1.43 -8.75 15.26
C LEU A 23 -2.60 -8.95 16.22
N ASN A 24 -2.86 -7.98 17.11
CA ASN A 24 -3.96 -8.08 18.07
C ASN A 24 -5.34 -7.99 17.40
N GLU A 25 -5.48 -7.18 16.35
CA GLU A 25 -6.71 -7.10 15.57
C GLU A 25 -7.08 -8.45 14.93
N TYR A 26 -6.07 -9.21 14.52
CA TYR A 26 -6.25 -10.55 13.95
C TYR A 26 -6.20 -11.69 14.99
N GLY A 27 -6.20 -11.39 16.29
CA GLY A 27 -6.42 -12.35 17.35
C GLY A 27 -5.19 -12.77 18.17
N ASP A 28 -4.03 -12.11 17.98
CA ASP A 28 -2.90 -12.29 18.92
C ASP A 28 -3.27 -11.71 20.28
N GLU A 29 -3.17 -12.53 21.33
CA GLU A 29 -3.53 -12.15 22.71
C GLU A 29 -2.38 -11.41 23.42
N ASP A 30 -1.15 -11.51 22.92
CA ASP A 30 0.00 -10.82 23.48
C ASP A 30 -0.04 -9.32 23.11
N LYS A 31 -0.27 -8.48 24.13
CA LYS A 31 -0.34 -7.02 23.99
C LYS A 31 1.03 -6.32 24.09
N SER A 32 2.10 -7.07 24.34
CA SER A 32 3.43 -6.50 24.39
C SER A 32 3.92 -6.12 22.99
N ILE A 33 4.69 -5.04 22.88
CA ILE A 33 5.35 -4.68 21.62
C ILE A 33 6.43 -5.74 21.34
N PRO A 34 6.49 -6.32 20.13
CA PRO A 34 7.56 -7.24 19.75
C PRO A 34 8.94 -6.64 20.02
N LYS A 35 9.91 -7.45 20.41
CA LYS A 35 11.27 -7.01 20.72
C LYS A 35 12.00 -6.49 19.47
N ASP A 36 11.79 -7.18 18.37
CA ASP A 36 12.36 -6.92 17.06
C ASP A 36 11.47 -7.54 15.96
N TRP A 37 11.88 -7.42 14.72
CA TRP A 37 11.14 -7.96 13.58
C TRP A 37 11.13 -9.50 13.53
N PHE A 38 12.13 -10.18 14.08
CA PHE A 38 12.12 -11.65 14.17
C PHE A 38 11.02 -12.12 15.13
N ASP A 39 10.87 -11.43 16.26
CA ASP A 39 9.80 -11.70 17.22
C ASP A 39 8.42 -11.39 16.60
N ALA A 40 8.30 -10.25 15.90
CA ALA A 40 7.08 -9.84 15.21
C ALA A 40 6.62 -10.90 14.19
N PHE A 41 7.51 -11.37 13.32
CA PHE A 41 7.19 -12.40 12.33
C PHE A 41 6.99 -13.79 12.96
N THR A 42 7.63 -14.09 14.09
CA THR A 42 7.37 -15.31 14.84
C THR A 42 5.95 -15.33 15.40
N ARG A 43 5.48 -14.20 15.92
CA ARG A 43 4.09 -14.03 16.39
C ARG A 43 3.10 -14.12 15.23
N LEU A 44 3.38 -13.48 14.11
CA LEU A 44 2.57 -13.61 12.89
C LEU A 44 2.44 -15.07 12.45
N ARG A 45 3.56 -15.81 12.41
CA ARG A 45 3.55 -17.24 12.09
C ARG A 45 2.62 -18.02 13.02
N LYS A 46 2.76 -17.85 14.34
CA LYS A 46 1.91 -18.53 15.33
C LYS A 46 0.43 -18.19 15.14
N LEU A 47 0.13 -16.93 14.84
CA LEU A 47 -1.22 -16.48 14.55
C LEU A 47 -1.78 -17.21 13.32
N LEU A 48 -1.01 -17.32 12.24
CA LEU A 48 -1.44 -17.97 10.99
C LEU A 48 -1.52 -19.49 11.09
N GLU A 49 -0.74 -20.12 11.97
CA GLU A 49 -0.83 -21.56 12.29
C GLU A 49 -2.01 -21.88 13.21
N GLY A 50 -2.57 -20.90 13.91
CA GLY A 50 -3.73 -21.06 14.78
C GLY A 50 -5.06 -21.15 14.04
N ASP A 51 -6.06 -21.81 14.67
CA ASP A 51 -7.40 -21.97 14.10
C ASP A 51 -8.26 -20.68 14.11
N LYS A 52 -7.74 -19.61 14.73
CA LYS A 52 -8.47 -18.33 14.94
C LYS A 52 -8.42 -17.38 13.74
N VAL A 53 -7.58 -17.62 12.75
CA VAL A 53 -7.51 -16.76 11.57
C VAL A 53 -8.70 -17.05 10.67
N ASP A 54 -9.59 -16.07 10.56
CA ASP A 54 -10.73 -16.13 9.65
C ASP A 54 -10.18 -16.27 8.21
N ARG A 55 -10.15 -17.51 7.73
CA ARG A 55 -9.75 -17.84 6.38
C ARG A 55 -10.94 -17.55 5.49
N GLU A 56 -11.19 -16.25 5.21
CA GLU A 56 -12.10 -15.94 4.12
C GLU A 56 -11.57 -16.60 2.85
N PRO A 57 -12.30 -17.58 2.30
CA PRO A 57 -11.78 -18.37 1.19
C PRO A 57 -11.98 -17.64 -0.14
N VAL A 58 -11.19 -16.64 -0.44
CA VAL A 58 -10.92 -16.35 -1.85
C VAL A 58 -10.01 -17.48 -2.32
N ASN A 59 -10.58 -18.53 -2.86
CA ASN A 59 -9.87 -19.73 -3.31
C ASN A 59 -9.06 -20.48 -2.22
N ASN A 60 -9.49 -20.48 -0.97
CA ASN A 60 -8.79 -21.14 0.14
C ASN A 60 -7.35 -20.63 0.39
N LYS A 61 -7.04 -19.37 0.05
CA LYS A 61 -5.72 -18.79 0.25
C LYS A 61 -5.68 -17.91 1.50
N THR A 62 -4.61 -18.04 2.26
CA THR A 62 -4.25 -17.11 3.33
C THR A 62 -3.43 -15.97 2.75
N VAL A 63 -3.90 -14.74 2.86
CA VAL A 63 -3.23 -13.57 2.32
C VAL A 63 -2.58 -12.76 3.44
N ILE A 64 -1.28 -12.48 3.29
CA ILE A 64 -0.56 -11.48 4.09
C ILE A 64 -0.34 -10.27 3.17
N LEU A 65 -0.87 -9.11 3.55
CA LEU A 65 -0.61 -7.85 2.87
C LEU A 65 0.23 -6.96 3.77
N LEU A 66 1.46 -6.67 3.33
CA LEU A 66 2.35 -5.70 3.95
C LEU A 66 2.38 -4.45 3.07
N ASP A 67 1.69 -3.42 3.53
CA ASP A 67 1.58 -2.15 2.83
C ASP A 67 2.65 -1.18 3.31
N GLU A 68 3.06 -0.26 2.43
CA GLU A 68 4.16 0.69 2.68
C GLU A 68 5.40 0.01 3.30
N LEU A 69 5.76 -1.14 2.72
CA LEU A 69 6.87 -1.98 3.17
C LEU A 69 8.20 -1.19 3.33
N PRO A 70 8.53 -0.21 2.46
CA PRO A 70 9.72 0.59 2.61
C PRO A 70 9.83 1.34 3.94
N TRP A 71 8.72 1.74 4.54
CA TRP A 71 8.72 2.44 5.82
C TRP A 71 8.96 1.51 7.01
N MET A 72 8.64 0.21 6.87
CA MET A 72 8.97 -0.79 7.90
C MET A 72 10.48 -1.01 8.01
N ASP A 73 11.24 -0.84 6.90
CA ASP A 73 12.70 -1.03 6.86
C ASP A 73 13.44 0.20 7.36
N THR A 74 13.35 0.45 8.64
CA THR A 74 14.08 1.56 9.27
C THR A 74 15.56 1.23 9.45
N ALA A 75 16.41 2.27 9.58
CA ALA A 75 17.84 2.08 9.74
C ALA A 75 18.19 1.14 10.92
N LYS A 76 19.00 0.12 10.65
CA LYS A 76 19.46 -0.89 11.65
C LYS A 76 18.32 -1.70 12.29
N SER A 77 17.20 -1.89 11.59
CA SER A 77 16.06 -2.62 12.14
C SER A 77 16.09 -4.12 11.86
N ASP A 78 17.01 -4.60 11.00
CA ASP A 78 17.08 -5.99 10.51
C ASP A 78 15.77 -6.49 9.88
N PHE A 79 14.87 -5.58 9.47
CA PHE A 79 13.57 -5.91 8.89
C PHE A 79 13.67 -6.87 7.71
N LYS A 80 14.55 -6.56 6.76
CA LYS A 80 14.74 -7.41 5.56
C LYS A 80 15.21 -8.82 5.92
N SER A 81 16.15 -8.91 6.85
CA SER A 81 16.68 -10.19 7.33
C SER A 81 15.59 -11.02 8.02
N ALA A 82 14.75 -10.38 8.82
CA ALA A 82 13.65 -11.02 9.51
C ALA A 82 12.55 -11.48 8.53
N LEU A 83 12.19 -10.65 7.56
CA LEU A 83 11.21 -11.01 6.52
C LEU A 83 11.74 -12.15 5.63
N ASP A 84 13.03 -12.10 5.24
CA ASP A 84 13.68 -13.17 4.49
C ASP A 84 13.71 -14.47 5.28
N TYR A 85 14.03 -14.41 6.56
CA TYR A 85 14.00 -15.56 7.45
C TYR A 85 12.58 -16.15 7.59
N PHE A 86 11.57 -15.31 7.82
CA PHE A 86 10.17 -15.73 7.88
C PHE A 86 9.74 -16.44 6.61
N TRP A 87 10.05 -15.88 5.46
CA TRP A 87 9.73 -16.47 4.17
C TRP A 87 10.40 -17.81 3.98
N ASN A 88 11.73 -17.87 4.16
CA ASN A 88 12.52 -19.08 3.87
C ASN A 88 12.32 -20.22 4.86
N SER A 89 12.14 -19.89 6.14
CA SER A 89 12.05 -20.91 7.17
C SER A 89 10.67 -21.54 7.27
N TRP A 90 9.64 -20.85 6.76
CA TRP A 90 8.26 -21.32 6.97
C TRP A 90 7.31 -20.96 5.81
N ALA A 91 7.17 -19.67 5.46
CA ALA A 91 6.09 -19.20 4.59
C ALA A 91 6.15 -19.82 3.18
N SER A 92 7.34 -20.01 2.64
CA SER A 92 7.56 -20.60 1.31
C SER A 92 7.10 -22.05 1.18
N ALA A 93 6.94 -22.77 2.30
CA ALA A 93 6.43 -24.14 2.33
C ALA A 93 4.91 -24.23 2.43
N GLN A 94 4.23 -23.10 2.61
CA GLN A 94 2.76 -23.05 2.71
C GLN A 94 2.16 -22.87 1.31
N GLU A 95 1.50 -23.91 0.79
CA GLU A 95 0.92 -23.88 -0.57
C GLU A 95 -0.27 -22.91 -0.70
N ASP A 96 -0.94 -22.61 0.39
CA ASP A 96 -2.12 -21.74 0.46
C ASP A 96 -1.79 -20.29 0.86
N LEU A 97 -0.51 -19.95 1.09
CA LEU A 97 -0.11 -18.62 1.55
C LEU A 97 0.32 -17.73 0.38
N VAL A 98 -0.21 -16.50 0.37
CA VAL A 98 0.17 -15.44 -0.55
C VAL A 98 0.68 -14.24 0.24
N LEU A 99 1.94 -13.86 0.03
CA LEU A 99 2.50 -12.63 0.58
C LEU A 99 2.47 -11.54 -0.50
N ILE A 100 1.76 -10.47 -0.20
CA ILE A 100 1.71 -9.26 -1.03
C ILE A 100 2.49 -8.16 -0.30
N ALA A 101 3.47 -7.59 -0.97
CA ALA A 101 4.25 -6.46 -0.49
C ALA A 101 4.04 -5.28 -1.44
N CYS A 102 3.63 -4.13 -0.92
CA CYS A 102 3.46 -2.92 -1.70
C CYS A 102 4.12 -1.71 -1.03
N GLY A 103 4.22 -0.63 -1.76
CA GLY A 103 4.76 0.64 -1.29
C GLY A 103 5.00 1.61 -2.43
N SER A 104 4.92 2.88 -2.11
CA SER A 104 5.12 4.00 -3.05
C SER A 104 6.59 4.21 -3.43
N ALA A 105 7.54 3.82 -2.58
CA ALA A 105 8.97 3.95 -2.84
C ALA A 105 9.49 2.88 -3.81
N THR A 106 9.18 3.06 -5.09
CA THR A 106 9.54 2.12 -6.17
C THR A 106 11.04 1.77 -6.19
N SER A 107 11.92 2.72 -5.93
CA SER A 107 13.37 2.50 -5.86
C SER A 107 13.76 1.50 -4.77
N TRP A 108 13.15 1.60 -3.59
CA TRP A 108 13.39 0.65 -2.50
C TRP A 108 12.93 -0.77 -2.87
N ILE A 109 11.71 -0.90 -3.43
CA ILE A 109 11.15 -2.18 -3.88
C ILE A 109 12.07 -2.83 -4.91
N ILE A 110 12.50 -2.06 -5.94
CA ILE A 110 13.40 -2.57 -6.97
C ILE A 110 14.73 -3.01 -6.35
N THR A 111 15.35 -2.17 -5.55
CA THR A 111 16.69 -2.43 -5.00
C THR A 111 16.68 -3.58 -4.00
N ASN A 112 15.70 -3.64 -3.11
CA ASN A 112 15.74 -4.55 -1.97
C ASN A 112 14.95 -5.84 -2.16
N LEU A 113 13.93 -5.86 -3.03
CA LEU A 113 13.16 -7.08 -3.29
C LEU A 113 13.46 -7.71 -4.64
N LEU A 114 13.71 -6.89 -5.67
CA LEU A 114 13.80 -7.39 -7.04
C LEU A 114 15.22 -7.62 -7.52
N THR A 115 16.19 -6.79 -7.12
CA THR A 115 17.57 -6.86 -7.57
C THR A 115 18.56 -7.33 -6.51
N ASP A 116 18.13 -7.44 -5.26
CA ASP A 116 18.99 -7.93 -4.18
C ASP A 116 19.33 -9.41 -4.41
N LYS A 117 20.58 -9.68 -4.76
CA LYS A 117 21.09 -11.04 -5.04
C LYS A 117 21.17 -11.94 -3.80
N LYS A 118 20.95 -11.39 -2.60
CA LYS A 118 21.21 -12.13 -1.34
C LYS A 118 19.94 -12.65 -0.66
N GLY A 119 18.81 -11.96 -0.78
CA GLY A 119 17.60 -12.29 -0.03
C GLY A 119 16.46 -12.77 -0.93
N PHE A 120 15.69 -11.84 -1.47
CA PHE A 120 14.46 -12.14 -2.22
C PHE A 120 14.68 -12.48 -3.71
N HIS A 121 15.92 -12.64 -4.15
CA HIS A 121 16.20 -12.96 -5.54
C HIS A 121 15.46 -14.23 -5.99
N ASN A 122 14.74 -14.13 -7.10
CA ASN A 122 13.93 -15.21 -7.69
C ASN A 122 12.76 -15.73 -6.82
N ARG A 123 12.36 -15.00 -5.76
CA ARG A 123 11.21 -15.38 -4.90
C ARG A 123 9.96 -14.58 -5.21
N VAL A 124 10.10 -13.42 -5.85
CA VAL A 124 8.96 -12.64 -6.32
C VAL A 124 8.38 -13.36 -7.55
N THR A 125 7.21 -13.96 -7.37
CA THR A 125 6.54 -14.74 -8.43
C THR A 125 5.76 -13.84 -9.38
N ARG A 126 5.28 -12.68 -8.91
CA ARG A 126 4.52 -11.74 -9.71
C ARG A 126 4.81 -10.29 -9.31
N ARG A 127 4.91 -9.44 -10.33
CA ARG A 127 5.03 -7.99 -10.16
C ARG A 127 3.81 -7.33 -10.75
N ILE A 128 3.23 -6.39 -10.00
CA ILE A 128 2.10 -5.59 -10.45
C ILE A 128 2.55 -4.13 -10.33
N HIS A 129 2.63 -3.46 -11.48
CA HIS A 129 2.87 -2.03 -11.53
C HIS A 129 1.53 -1.32 -11.74
N LEU A 130 1.09 -0.59 -10.73
CA LEU A 130 -0.13 0.22 -10.82
C LEU A 130 0.23 1.55 -11.48
N ALA A 131 -0.04 1.65 -12.76
CA ALA A 131 0.05 2.93 -13.49
C ALA A 131 -1.21 3.77 -13.23
N PRO A 132 -1.14 5.10 -13.38
CA PRO A 132 -2.34 5.93 -13.47
C PRO A 132 -3.28 5.39 -14.55
N PHE A 133 -4.57 5.59 -14.39
CA PHE A 133 -5.56 5.19 -15.37
C PHE A 133 -5.30 5.85 -16.72
N SER A 134 -5.45 5.10 -17.80
CA SER A 134 -5.58 5.65 -19.14
C SER A 134 -6.90 6.41 -19.30
N LEU A 135 -7.02 7.22 -20.34
CA LEU A 135 -8.27 7.94 -20.63
C LEU A 135 -9.48 7.00 -20.74
N ALA A 136 -9.29 5.82 -21.34
CA ALA A 136 -10.35 4.81 -21.46
C ALA A 136 -10.76 4.19 -20.10
N GLU A 137 -9.82 4.06 -19.16
CA GLU A 137 -10.12 3.60 -17.80
C GLU A 137 -10.77 4.70 -16.97
N CYS A 138 -10.41 5.97 -17.20
CA CYS A 138 -11.11 7.11 -16.60
C CYS A 138 -12.56 7.20 -17.08
N GLU A 139 -12.82 6.94 -18.37
CA GLU A 139 -14.19 6.87 -18.93
C GLU A 139 -15.01 5.81 -18.19
N LYS A 140 -14.46 4.61 -17.99
CA LYS A 140 -15.10 3.54 -17.20
C LYS A 140 -15.32 3.91 -15.74
N LEU A 141 -14.37 4.63 -15.11
CA LEU A 141 -14.53 5.13 -13.74
C LEU A 141 -15.70 6.12 -13.65
N PHE A 142 -15.82 7.02 -14.62
CA PHE A 142 -16.93 7.95 -14.68
C PHE A 142 -18.27 7.24 -14.89
N GLU A 143 -18.33 6.27 -15.79
CA GLU A 143 -19.51 5.41 -15.97
C GLU A 143 -19.88 4.67 -14.66
N PHE A 144 -18.90 4.08 -13.98
CA PHE A 144 -19.11 3.36 -12.71
C PHE A 144 -19.64 4.27 -11.60
N ASN A 145 -19.25 5.54 -11.59
CA ASN A 145 -19.68 6.53 -10.61
C ASN A 145 -20.90 7.34 -11.08
N ASP A 146 -21.57 6.93 -12.17
CA ASP A 146 -22.70 7.65 -12.78
C ASP A 146 -22.37 9.11 -13.16
N ILE A 147 -21.11 9.44 -13.41
CA ILE A 147 -20.66 10.77 -13.81
C ILE A 147 -20.92 10.95 -15.31
N VAL A 148 -21.93 11.75 -15.64
CA VAL A 148 -22.26 12.09 -17.03
C VAL A 148 -21.51 13.35 -17.45
N MET A 149 -20.54 13.20 -18.35
CA MET A 149 -19.68 14.29 -18.80
C MET A 149 -19.42 14.16 -20.31
N PRO A 150 -19.47 15.26 -21.09
CA PRO A 150 -19.07 15.22 -22.49
C PRO A 150 -17.60 14.79 -22.66
N ARG A 151 -17.30 14.09 -23.73
CA ARG A 151 -15.97 13.49 -23.94
C ARG A 151 -14.83 14.52 -23.96
N ASN A 152 -15.05 15.71 -24.46
CA ASN A 152 -14.09 16.81 -24.39
C ASN A 152 -13.78 17.19 -22.94
N GLN A 153 -14.78 17.27 -22.05
CA GLN A 153 -14.57 17.54 -20.65
C GLN A 153 -13.87 16.38 -19.91
N MET A 154 -14.09 15.14 -20.30
CA MET A 154 -13.32 14.00 -19.79
C MET A 154 -11.82 14.14 -20.13
N ILE A 155 -11.51 14.56 -21.37
CA ILE A 155 -10.13 14.83 -21.77
C ILE A 155 -9.53 15.99 -20.97
N GLU A 156 -10.27 17.07 -20.81
CA GLU A 156 -9.84 18.23 -20.00
C GLU A 156 -9.62 17.84 -18.54
N SER A 157 -10.51 17.05 -17.95
CA SER A 157 -10.34 16.56 -16.57
C SER A 157 -9.11 15.67 -16.44
N TYR A 158 -8.85 14.80 -17.44
CA TYR A 158 -7.66 13.98 -17.49
C TYR A 158 -6.37 14.81 -17.60
N MET A 159 -6.40 15.90 -18.35
CA MET A 159 -5.25 16.82 -18.47
C MET A 159 -4.94 17.54 -17.16
N VAL A 160 -5.96 17.82 -16.32
CA VAL A 160 -5.79 18.51 -15.02
C VAL A 160 -5.48 17.55 -13.88
N PHE A 161 -6.25 16.47 -13.75
CA PHE A 161 -6.19 15.57 -12.60
C PHE A 161 -5.37 14.30 -12.88
N GLY A 162 -4.96 14.08 -14.13
CA GLY A 162 -4.32 12.85 -14.57
C GLY A 162 -5.26 11.64 -14.46
N GLY A 163 -4.68 10.46 -14.53
CA GLY A 163 -5.40 9.20 -14.35
C GLY A 163 -5.42 8.71 -12.90
N ILE A 164 -5.42 9.58 -11.91
CA ILE A 164 -5.45 9.20 -10.51
C ILE A 164 -6.90 9.06 -10.05
N PRO A 165 -7.38 7.83 -9.77
CA PRO A 165 -8.79 7.59 -9.41
C PRO A 165 -9.25 8.44 -8.23
N HIS A 166 -8.37 8.62 -7.23
CA HIS A 166 -8.66 9.45 -6.06
C HIS A 166 -9.05 10.86 -6.44
N TYR A 167 -8.30 11.52 -7.33
CA TYR A 167 -8.59 12.89 -7.74
C TYR A 167 -9.84 12.97 -8.62
N LEU A 168 -10.04 12.01 -9.49
CA LEU A 168 -11.23 11.95 -10.35
C LEU A 168 -12.52 11.75 -9.54
N ASN A 169 -12.44 11.01 -8.43
CA ASN A 169 -13.58 10.81 -7.51
C ASN A 169 -13.95 12.05 -6.69
N LEU A 170 -13.11 13.09 -6.67
CA LEU A 170 -13.42 14.36 -6.00
C LEU A 170 -14.33 15.26 -6.85
N LEU A 171 -14.58 14.94 -8.12
CA LEU A 171 -15.41 15.74 -9.00
C LEU A 171 -16.87 15.69 -8.56
N ASP A 172 -17.45 16.89 -8.32
CA ASP A 172 -18.87 17.04 -8.03
C ASP A 172 -19.65 17.16 -9.35
N GLN A 173 -20.54 16.22 -9.60
CA GLN A 173 -21.38 16.15 -10.82
C GLN A 173 -22.32 17.36 -10.97
N ARG A 174 -22.64 18.07 -9.87
CA ARG A 174 -23.50 19.25 -9.87
C ARG A 174 -22.78 20.50 -10.37
N LEU A 175 -21.47 20.45 -10.49
CA LEU A 175 -20.62 21.55 -10.93
C LEU A 175 -20.09 21.30 -12.33
N SER A 176 -19.88 22.37 -13.10
CA SER A 176 -19.11 22.27 -14.34
C SER A 176 -17.66 21.88 -14.05
N LEU A 177 -16.94 21.36 -15.04
CA LEU A 177 -15.53 21.02 -14.89
C LEU A 177 -14.69 22.23 -14.43
N ALA A 178 -14.93 23.42 -14.99
CA ALA A 178 -14.23 24.64 -14.58
C ALA A 178 -14.49 25.02 -13.12
N GLN A 179 -15.73 24.82 -12.63
CA GLN A 179 -16.06 25.02 -11.23
C GLN A 179 -15.38 24.00 -10.33
N ASN A 180 -15.36 22.71 -10.71
CA ASN A 180 -14.64 21.68 -9.99
C ASN A 180 -13.14 22.00 -9.88
N ILE A 181 -12.50 22.40 -10.97
CA ILE A 181 -11.08 22.79 -10.99
C ILE A 181 -10.85 23.97 -10.05
N ASN A 182 -11.74 24.99 -10.08
CA ASN A 182 -11.62 26.14 -9.17
C ASN A 182 -11.75 25.73 -7.70
N GLU A 183 -12.76 24.91 -7.38
CA GLU A 183 -13.01 24.44 -6.00
C GLU A 183 -11.84 23.58 -5.47
N LEU A 184 -11.34 22.67 -6.29
CA LEU A 184 -10.34 21.69 -5.85
C LEU A 184 -8.91 22.24 -5.87
N CYS A 185 -8.56 23.06 -6.88
CA CYS A 185 -7.15 23.42 -7.13
C CYS A 185 -6.83 24.88 -6.76
N PHE A 186 -7.78 25.82 -6.89
CA PHE A 186 -7.46 27.24 -6.78
C PHE A 186 -8.01 27.91 -5.51
N LYS A 187 -9.05 27.38 -4.90
CA LYS A 187 -9.49 27.89 -3.60
C LYS A 187 -8.46 27.58 -2.52
N GLU A 188 -8.30 28.52 -1.58
CA GLU A 188 -7.34 28.42 -0.46
C GLU A 188 -7.48 27.13 0.36
N TYR A 189 -8.72 26.62 0.49
CA TYR A 189 -9.03 25.37 1.19
C TYR A 189 -9.40 24.22 0.22
N GLY A 190 -9.09 24.37 -1.06
CA GLY A 190 -9.30 23.33 -2.06
C GLY A 190 -8.43 22.10 -1.75
N TYR A 191 -9.01 20.92 -1.87
CA TYR A 191 -8.34 19.66 -1.51
C TYR A 191 -6.99 19.50 -2.19
N LEU A 192 -6.87 19.90 -3.46
CA LEU A 192 -5.65 19.77 -4.26
C LEU A 192 -4.79 21.04 -4.27
N HIS A 193 -5.19 22.09 -3.55
CA HIS A 193 -4.49 23.38 -3.56
C HIS A 193 -3.01 23.24 -3.17
N ASN A 194 -2.73 22.48 -2.13
CA ASN A 194 -1.37 22.24 -1.63
C ASN A 194 -0.78 20.91 -2.11
N GLU A 195 -1.51 20.12 -2.89
CA GLU A 195 -1.11 18.77 -3.27
C GLU A 195 0.18 18.76 -4.11
N TYR A 196 0.36 19.78 -4.96
CA TYR A 196 1.60 19.95 -5.70
C TYR A 196 2.82 20.04 -4.77
N TYR A 197 2.74 20.84 -3.73
CA TYR A 197 3.83 20.97 -2.76
C TYR A 197 4.05 19.69 -1.98
N ASN A 198 3.00 19.05 -1.53
CA ASN A 198 3.07 17.79 -0.80
C ASN A 198 3.72 16.67 -1.64
N LEU A 199 3.30 16.54 -2.90
CA LEU A 199 3.89 15.58 -3.84
C LEU A 199 5.34 15.94 -4.17
N PHE A 200 5.63 17.21 -4.40
CA PHE A 200 6.99 17.67 -4.70
C PHE A 200 7.93 17.32 -3.53
N HIS A 201 7.56 17.67 -2.30
CA HIS A 201 8.34 17.32 -1.11
C HIS A 201 8.50 15.80 -0.96
N SER A 202 7.46 15.01 -1.17
CA SER A 202 7.54 13.55 -1.06
C SER A 202 8.47 12.90 -2.08
N LEU A 203 8.64 13.53 -3.26
CA LEU A 203 9.46 12.98 -4.35
C LEU A 203 10.91 13.47 -4.32
N TYR A 204 11.17 14.68 -3.82
CA TYR A 204 12.46 15.35 -3.97
C TYR A 204 13.17 15.66 -2.65
N ASP A 205 12.46 15.78 -1.52
CA ASP A 205 13.07 15.95 -0.21
C ASP A 205 13.43 14.58 0.37
N LYS A 206 14.65 14.14 0.07
CA LYS A 206 15.26 12.96 0.65
C LYS A 206 16.45 13.36 1.50
#